data_bf867bac2673a00e0242ea75135f1ec2
#
_entry.id   bf867bac2673a00e0242ea75135f1ec2
#
_cell.length_a   1.000
_cell.length_b   1.000
_cell.length_c   1.000
_cell.angle_alpha   90.00
_cell.angle_beta   90.00
_cell.angle_gamma   90.00
#
_symmetry.space_group_name_H-M   'P 1'
#
loop_
_entity.id
_entity.type
_entity.pdbx_description
1 polymer ?
#
loop_
_entity_poly.entity_id
_entity_poly.type
_entity_poly.pdbx_seq_one_letter_code
_entity_poly.pdbx_strand_id
1 'polypeptide(L)'
;MTELQRVIKYLAIAFAIVLAVSIVFGIIGGIGMIFGLGKDGNDMLLEESIDINVSQAITSLDIEVEAAELKIVEGDSFSLSSNIKDLRVNEKNGVLSISQKHKNVTKIGIHTSKAGEIVLTVPSGVSFDKVEIDARAGDINISALVANKVSFDFGAGKVSIDHIEVTDWADIDTGAGMLAIGDGSIKNLDLDLGVGKTVLKASLVGRSDIDCGVGATELKLLGNREDYTLIVNSGIGSISIDGDYANGNSTFGNGANVVNIDGGVGSIDITFEND
;
A
#
# COMPACT_ATOMS: atom_id res chain seq x y z
N MET A 1 22.51 28.38 17.30
CA MET A 1 23.09 27.04 17.44
C MET A 1 24.58 27.11 17.29
N THR A 2 25.32 26.50 18.23
CA THR A 2 26.78 26.41 18.14
C THR A 2 27.18 25.42 17.05
N GLU A 3 28.39 25.53 16.49
CA GLU A 3 28.92 24.59 15.49
C GLU A 3 28.81 23.12 15.99
N LEU A 4 29.11 22.90 17.27
CA LEU A 4 29.02 21.60 17.93
C LEU A 4 27.56 21.04 17.90
N GLN A 5 26.57 21.90 18.16
CA GLN A 5 25.16 21.49 18.11
C GLN A 5 24.68 21.10 16.69
N ARG A 6 25.21 21.78 15.65
CA ARG A 6 24.95 21.42 14.26
C ARG A 6 25.56 20.06 13.92
N VAL A 7 26.80 19.82 14.30
CA VAL A 7 27.46 18.52 14.06
C VAL A 7 26.71 17.39 14.77
N ILE A 8 26.32 17.55 16.04
CA ILE A 8 25.55 16.56 16.77
C ILE A 8 24.20 16.30 16.09
N LYS A 9 23.48 17.36 15.63
CA LYS A 9 22.22 17.22 14.91
C LYS A 9 22.38 16.38 13.63
N TYR A 10 23.38 16.70 12.79
CA TYR A 10 23.61 15.97 11.54
C TYR A 10 24.08 14.53 11.77
N LEU A 11 24.88 14.27 12.82
CA LEU A 11 25.25 12.92 13.20
C LEU A 11 24.04 12.10 13.69
N ALA A 12 23.13 12.72 14.46
CA ALA A 12 21.91 12.05 14.91
C ALA A 12 20.99 11.73 13.73
N ILE A 13 20.83 12.65 12.78
CA ILE A 13 20.04 12.44 11.54
C ILE A 13 20.67 11.33 10.70
N ALA A 14 21.99 11.38 10.46
CA ALA A 14 22.69 10.33 9.70
C ALA A 14 22.55 8.96 10.37
N PHE A 15 22.66 8.90 11.70
CA PHE A 15 22.48 7.66 12.46
C PHE A 15 21.02 7.15 12.36
N ALA A 16 20.02 8.03 12.46
CA ALA A 16 18.62 7.66 12.31
C ALA A 16 18.33 7.11 10.90
N ILE A 17 18.88 7.74 9.85
CA ILE A 17 18.76 7.26 8.46
C ILE A 17 19.43 5.89 8.30
N VAL A 18 20.67 5.73 8.81
CA VAL A 18 21.36 4.43 8.73
C VAL A 18 20.61 3.36 9.50
N LEU A 19 20.05 3.70 10.67
CA LEU A 19 19.26 2.78 11.46
C LEU A 19 17.96 2.38 10.73
N ALA A 20 17.24 3.34 10.18
CA ALA A 20 16.03 3.09 9.40
C ALA A 20 16.33 2.22 8.16
N VAL A 21 17.36 2.56 7.40
CA VAL A 21 17.83 1.77 6.24
C VAL A 21 18.26 0.36 6.68
N SER A 22 18.96 0.22 7.81
CA SER A 22 19.35 -1.09 8.34
C SER A 22 18.16 -1.94 8.79
N ILE A 23 17.13 -1.31 9.37
CA ILE A 23 15.87 -1.97 9.73
C ILE A 23 15.16 -2.45 8.45
N VAL A 24 15.07 -1.61 7.42
CA VAL A 24 14.46 -1.98 6.12
C VAL A 24 15.22 -3.13 5.46
N PHE A 25 16.54 -3.06 5.39
CA PHE A 25 17.35 -4.18 4.87
C PHE A 25 17.27 -5.41 5.75
N GLY A 26 17.14 -5.25 7.08
CA GLY A 26 16.91 -6.32 8.01
C GLY A 26 15.53 -6.98 7.81
N ILE A 27 14.52 -6.19 7.57
CA ILE A 27 13.15 -6.67 7.25
C ILE A 27 13.13 -7.32 5.87
N ILE A 28 13.68 -6.68 4.82
CA ILE A 28 13.75 -7.24 3.46
C ILE A 28 14.62 -8.50 3.44
N GLY A 29 15.77 -8.50 4.12
CA GLY A 29 16.62 -9.66 4.29
C GLY A 29 15.98 -10.74 5.17
N GLY A 30 15.25 -10.34 6.21
CA GLY A 30 14.46 -11.23 7.07
C GLY A 30 13.29 -11.86 6.33
N ILE A 31 12.60 -11.09 5.47
CA ILE A 31 11.55 -11.59 4.58
C ILE A 31 12.15 -12.56 3.55
N GLY A 32 13.26 -12.21 2.91
CA GLY A 32 14.01 -13.14 2.04
C GLY A 32 14.44 -14.41 2.76
N MET A 33 14.74 -14.32 4.07
CA MET A 33 15.01 -15.46 4.92
C MET A 33 13.73 -16.23 5.31
N ILE A 34 12.62 -15.59 5.57
CA ILE A 34 11.33 -16.23 5.88
C ILE A 34 10.80 -16.99 4.66
N PHE A 35 10.92 -16.41 3.46
CA PHE A 35 10.54 -17.07 2.19
C PHE A 35 11.55 -18.12 1.70
N GLY A 36 12.78 -18.15 2.26
CA GLY A 36 13.86 -19.03 1.82
C GLY A 36 14.27 -20.14 2.80
N LEU A 37 13.70 -20.21 3.99
CA LEU A 37 14.32 -20.97 5.08
C LEU A 37 13.40 -22.01 5.72
N GLY A 38 13.14 -23.13 5.07
CA GLY A 38 12.53 -24.27 5.73
C GLY A 38 12.32 -25.49 4.82
N LYS A 39 12.82 -26.63 5.26
CA LYS A 39 12.61 -27.92 4.58
C LYS A 39 11.13 -28.37 4.60
N ASP A 40 10.32 -27.70 5.40
CA ASP A 40 8.90 -28.00 5.60
C ASP A 40 7.97 -26.98 4.90
N GLY A 41 8.51 -26.02 4.13
CA GLY A 41 7.74 -25.02 3.39
C GLY A 41 6.89 -25.61 2.25
N ASN A 42 7.29 -26.75 1.71
CA ASN A 42 6.54 -27.46 0.68
C ASN A 42 5.19 -28.08 1.17
N ASP A 43 5.01 -28.22 2.48
CA ASP A 43 3.75 -28.75 3.02
C ASP A 43 2.60 -27.74 3.01
N MET A 44 2.89 -26.46 2.77
CA MET A 44 1.90 -25.37 2.78
C MET A 44 1.40 -24.99 1.38
N LEU A 45 2.12 -25.37 0.32
CA LEU A 45 1.76 -25.05 -1.05
C LEU A 45 1.41 -26.32 -1.82
N LEU A 46 0.52 -26.16 -2.79
CA LEU A 46 0.22 -27.16 -3.80
C LEU A 46 1.23 -27.01 -4.95
N GLU A 47 1.48 -28.08 -5.68
CA GLU A 47 2.34 -28.05 -6.87
C GLU A 47 1.71 -27.17 -7.97
N GLU A 48 0.37 -27.19 -8.06
CA GLU A 48 -0.44 -26.40 -8.98
C GLU A 48 -1.54 -25.65 -8.22
N SER A 49 -1.94 -24.50 -8.74
CA SER A 49 -3.07 -23.74 -8.21
C SER A 49 -4.38 -24.50 -8.46
N ILE A 50 -5.29 -24.41 -7.50
CA ILE A 50 -6.62 -24.97 -7.61
C ILE A 50 -7.66 -23.86 -7.66
N ASP A 51 -8.70 -24.06 -8.45
CA ASP A 51 -9.84 -23.16 -8.50
C ASP A 51 -10.76 -23.39 -7.31
N ILE A 52 -11.19 -22.31 -6.70
CA ILE A 52 -12.11 -22.30 -5.56
C ILE A 52 -13.41 -21.66 -6.01
N ASN A 53 -14.52 -22.36 -5.75
CA ASN A 53 -15.83 -21.84 -6.12
C ASN A 53 -16.18 -20.61 -5.27
N VAL A 54 -16.56 -19.52 -5.93
CA VAL A 54 -17.05 -18.28 -5.32
C VAL A 54 -18.39 -17.88 -5.94
N SER A 55 -19.22 -17.22 -5.16
CA SER A 55 -20.52 -16.71 -5.62
C SER A 55 -20.32 -15.55 -6.61
N GLN A 56 -21.30 -15.35 -7.46
CA GLN A 56 -21.35 -14.20 -8.37
C GLN A 56 -22.03 -12.96 -7.74
N ALA A 57 -22.45 -13.04 -6.47
CA ALA A 57 -23.17 -11.97 -5.76
C ALA A 57 -22.31 -11.33 -4.65
N ILE A 58 -21.03 -11.15 -4.91
CA ILE A 58 -20.10 -10.51 -3.97
C ILE A 58 -20.25 -8.99 -4.05
N THR A 59 -20.48 -8.35 -2.90
CA THR A 59 -20.57 -6.90 -2.76
C THR A 59 -19.48 -6.32 -1.85
N SER A 60 -18.76 -7.16 -1.12
CA SER A 60 -17.66 -6.73 -0.25
C SER A 60 -16.56 -7.78 -0.19
N LEU A 61 -15.33 -7.32 -0.02
CA LEU A 61 -14.14 -8.17 0.14
C LEU A 61 -13.54 -7.94 1.53
N ASP A 62 -13.08 -9.04 2.14
CA ASP A 62 -12.35 -9.08 3.39
C ASP A 62 -11.20 -10.09 3.24
N ILE A 63 -9.97 -9.59 3.02
CA ILE A 63 -8.82 -10.39 2.62
C ILE A 63 -7.70 -10.25 3.64
N GLU A 64 -7.35 -11.33 4.32
CA GLU A 64 -6.25 -11.39 5.29
C GLU A 64 -5.16 -12.32 4.77
N VAL A 65 -3.98 -11.75 4.45
CA VAL A 65 -2.82 -12.44 3.87
C VAL A 65 -1.60 -12.30 4.78
N GLU A 66 -1.10 -13.42 5.31
CA GLU A 66 0.11 -13.41 6.14
C GLU A 66 1.38 -13.24 5.30
N ALA A 67 1.52 -14.06 4.25
CA ALA A 67 2.68 -14.06 3.37
C ALA A 67 2.37 -14.77 2.05
N ALA A 68 1.99 -14.00 1.03
CA ALA A 68 1.71 -14.51 -0.31
C ALA A 68 1.70 -13.35 -1.34
N GLU A 69 1.72 -13.72 -2.60
CA GLU A 69 1.37 -12.81 -3.68
C GLU A 69 -0.16 -12.79 -3.82
N LEU A 70 -0.76 -11.61 -3.71
CA LEU A 70 -2.18 -11.38 -3.96
C LEU A 70 -2.35 -10.65 -5.29
N LYS A 71 -3.15 -11.23 -6.18
CA LYS A 71 -3.56 -10.60 -7.43
C LYS A 71 -5.07 -10.44 -7.46
N ILE A 72 -5.54 -9.21 -7.68
CA ILE A 72 -6.94 -8.92 -8.00
C ILE A 72 -6.95 -8.44 -9.45
N VAL A 73 -7.56 -9.22 -10.33
CA VAL A 73 -7.54 -8.99 -11.77
C VAL A 73 -8.95 -8.89 -12.33
N GLU A 74 -9.11 -8.13 -13.40
CA GLU A 74 -10.40 -8.07 -14.10
C GLU A 74 -10.63 -9.32 -14.97
N GLY A 75 -11.89 -9.69 -15.11
CA GLY A 75 -12.33 -10.79 -15.97
C GLY A 75 -13.83 -10.79 -16.24
N ASP A 76 -14.34 -11.89 -16.74
CA ASP A 76 -15.76 -12.00 -17.13
C ASP A 76 -16.68 -12.41 -15.96
N SER A 77 -16.13 -13.07 -14.94
CA SER A 77 -16.87 -13.57 -13.79
C SER A 77 -15.98 -13.69 -12.56
N PHE A 78 -16.59 -13.71 -11.37
CA PHE A 78 -15.85 -13.99 -10.16
C PHE A 78 -15.23 -15.39 -10.21
N SER A 79 -13.92 -15.46 -9.97
CA SER A 79 -13.22 -16.70 -9.74
C SER A 79 -12.07 -16.50 -8.76
N LEU A 80 -11.72 -17.54 -8.03
CA LEU A 80 -10.62 -17.54 -7.09
C LEU A 80 -9.75 -18.76 -7.33
N SER A 81 -8.46 -18.56 -7.53
CA SER A 81 -7.50 -19.65 -7.58
C SER A 81 -6.34 -19.42 -6.63
N SER A 82 -5.77 -20.50 -6.08
CA SER A 82 -4.65 -20.41 -5.15
C SER A 82 -3.87 -21.72 -5.10
N ASN A 83 -2.57 -21.61 -4.85
CA ASN A 83 -1.71 -22.74 -4.53
C ASN A 83 -1.50 -22.92 -3.01
N ILE A 84 -2.18 -22.14 -2.17
CA ILE A 84 -2.08 -22.21 -0.71
C ILE A 84 -3.03 -23.31 -0.20
N LYS A 85 -2.47 -24.34 0.42
CA LYS A 85 -3.19 -25.56 0.81
C LYS A 85 -4.30 -25.36 1.83
N ASP A 86 -4.11 -24.47 2.79
CA ASP A 86 -5.04 -24.24 3.90
C ASP A 86 -5.68 -22.84 3.82
N LEU A 87 -5.86 -22.29 2.61
CA LEU A 87 -6.59 -21.05 2.42
C LEU A 87 -8.03 -21.22 2.88
N ARG A 88 -8.50 -20.33 3.71
CA ARG A 88 -9.90 -20.30 4.16
C ARG A 88 -10.66 -19.31 3.30
N VAL A 89 -11.70 -19.79 2.68
CA VAL A 89 -12.63 -18.97 1.89
C VAL A 89 -14.01 -19.14 2.47
N ASN A 90 -14.66 -18.05 2.78
CA ASN A 90 -16.02 -18.02 3.33
C ASN A 90 -16.82 -16.91 2.68
N GLU A 91 -18.05 -17.20 2.31
CA GLU A 91 -18.98 -16.23 1.78
C GLU A 91 -20.19 -16.14 2.71
N LYS A 92 -20.50 -14.91 3.11
CA LYS A 92 -21.66 -14.66 3.94
C LYS A 92 -22.23 -13.26 3.67
N ASN A 93 -23.53 -13.20 3.37
CA ASN A 93 -24.24 -11.94 3.15
C ASN A 93 -23.58 -11.01 2.11
N GLY A 94 -23.05 -11.57 1.02
CA GLY A 94 -22.36 -10.84 -0.04
C GLY A 94 -20.91 -10.45 0.29
N VAL A 95 -20.38 -10.83 1.47
CA VAL A 95 -18.97 -10.64 1.82
C VAL A 95 -18.19 -11.89 1.47
N LEU A 96 -17.16 -11.74 0.64
CA LEU A 96 -16.15 -12.76 0.39
C LEU A 96 -14.97 -12.55 1.34
N SER A 97 -14.83 -13.46 2.32
CA SER A 97 -13.69 -13.45 3.24
C SER A 97 -12.66 -14.50 2.81
N ILE A 98 -11.43 -14.05 2.59
CA ILE A 98 -10.29 -14.89 2.20
C ILE A 98 -9.22 -14.73 3.27
N SER A 99 -8.87 -15.80 3.98
CA SER A 99 -7.82 -15.71 5.00
C SER A 99 -6.81 -16.86 4.91
N GLN A 100 -5.54 -16.49 5.01
CA GLN A 100 -4.46 -17.44 5.10
C GLN A 100 -4.34 -17.92 6.56
N LYS A 101 -4.34 -19.24 6.76
CA LYS A 101 -4.25 -19.81 8.11
C LYS A 101 -2.89 -19.54 8.74
N HIS A 102 -2.90 -18.91 9.89
CA HIS A 102 -1.69 -18.73 10.69
C HIS A 102 -1.17 -20.09 11.19
N LYS A 103 0.01 -20.50 10.73
CA LYS A 103 0.74 -21.64 11.31
C LYS A 103 1.93 -21.09 12.08
N ASN A 104 2.01 -21.43 13.37
CA ASN A 104 3.21 -21.18 14.17
C ASN A 104 4.39 -21.96 13.56
N VAL A 105 5.20 -21.29 12.74
CA VAL A 105 6.42 -21.88 12.17
C VAL A 105 7.50 -21.90 13.25
N THR A 106 7.66 -23.04 13.90
CA THR A 106 8.67 -23.24 14.96
C THR A 106 10.03 -23.73 14.42
N LYS A 107 10.17 -23.92 13.11
CA LYS A 107 11.41 -24.43 12.51
C LYS A 107 12.01 -23.44 11.51
N ILE A 108 13.23 -23.01 11.80
CA ILE A 108 14.05 -22.17 10.93
C ILE A 108 14.87 -23.08 10.00
N GLY A 109 14.60 -23.07 8.72
CA GLY A 109 15.39 -23.78 7.70
C GLY A 109 15.37 -23.04 6.36
N ILE A 110 16.46 -23.05 5.58
CA ILE A 110 16.59 -22.35 4.31
C ILE A 110 16.00 -23.20 3.17
N HIS A 111 14.88 -22.77 2.57
CA HIS A 111 14.36 -23.35 1.34
C HIS A 111 13.87 -22.28 0.36
N THR A 112 14.23 -22.46 -0.91
CA THR A 112 13.66 -21.76 -2.04
C THR A 112 12.32 -22.41 -2.40
N SER A 113 11.26 -22.08 -1.66
CA SER A 113 9.89 -22.44 -2.05
C SER A 113 9.29 -21.35 -2.94
N LYS A 114 8.42 -21.71 -3.87
CA LYS A 114 7.57 -20.75 -4.56
C LYS A 114 6.76 -19.97 -3.50
N ALA A 115 6.56 -18.66 -3.72
CA ALA A 115 5.65 -17.89 -2.87
C ALA A 115 4.22 -18.47 -3.01
N GLY A 116 3.44 -18.39 -1.93
CA GLY A 116 2.01 -18.62 -2.02
C GLY A 116 1.38 -17.58 -2.94
N GLU A 117 0.40 -17.98 -3.72
CA GLU A 117 -0.30 -17.12 -4.67
C GLU A 117 -1.81 -17.23 -4.46
N ILE A 118 -2.46 -16.07 -4.49
CA ILE A 118 -3.91 -15.92 -4.47
C ILE A 118 -4.28 -15.05 -5.66
N VAL A 119 -5.11 -15.56 -6.55
CA VAL A 119 -5.61 -14.80 -7.70
C VAL A 119 -7.14 -14.72 -7.61
N LEU A 120 -7.64 -13.52 -7.33
CA LEU A 120 -9.07 -13.22 -7.35
C LEU A 120 -9.38 -12.48 -8.66
N THR A 121 -10.21 -13.11 -9.49
CA THR A 121 -10.75 -12.46 -10.68
C THR A 121 -12.08 -11.80 -10.33
N VAL A 122 -12.24 -10.54 -10.70
CA VAL A 122 -13.43 -9.73 -10.44
C VAL A 122 -14.03 -9.32 -11.79
N PRO A 123 -15.35 -9.44 -12.00
CA PRO A 123 -15.97 -8.96 -13.22
C PRO A 123 -15.76 -7.47 -13.42
N SER A 124 -15.46 -7.07 -14.67
CA SER A 124 -15.32 -5.65 -15.01
C SER A 124 -16.60 -4.87 -14.67
N GLY A 125 -16.43 -3.69 -14.10
CA GLY A 125 -17.53 -2.78 -13.72
C GLY A 125 -18.23 -3.15 -12.40
N VAL A 126 -17.73 -4.10 -11.62
CA VAL A 126 -18.20 -4.34 -10.26
C VAL A 126 -17.74 -3.20 -9.36
N SER A 127 -18.69 -2.67 -8.58
CA SER A 127 -18.42 -1.71 -7.50
C SER A 127 -18.73 -2.37 -6.16
N PHE A 128 -17.75 -2.36 -5.26
CA PHE A 128 -17.90 -2.93 -3.92
C PHE A 128 -18.45 -1.90 -2.93
N ASP A 129 -19.24 -2.36 -1.96
CA ASP A 129 -19.62 -1.53 -0.80
C ASP A 129 -18.40 -1.26 0.09
N LYS A 130 -17.59 -2.29 0.32
CA LYS A 130 -16.37 -2.19 1.12
C LYS A 130 -15.32 -3.21 0.66
N VAL A 131 -14.06 -2.79 0.67
CA VAL A 131 -12.90 -3.67 0.47
C VAL A 131 -11.94 -3.48 1.63
N GLU A 132 -11.65 -4.57 2.34
CA GLU A 132 -10.64 -4.64 3.41
C GLU A 132 -9.54 -5.60 2.99
N ILE A 133 -8.28 -5.16 3.07
CA ILE A 133 -7.11 -6.00 2.79
C ILE A 133 -6.08 -5.78 3.90
N ASP A 134 -5.84 -6.80 4.72
CA ASP A 134 -4.71 -6.88 5.66
C ASP A 134 -3.68 -7.84 5.07
N ALA A 135 -2.53 -7.31 4.67
CA ALA A 135 -1.47 -8.09 4.07
C ALA A 135 -0.13 -7.81 4.75
N ARG A 136 0.34 -8.75 5.57
CA ARG A 136 1.53 -8.55 6.39
C ARG A 136 2.82 -8.57 5.59
N ALA A 137 2.94 -9.46 4.59
CA ALA A 137 4.11 -9.53 3.74
C ALA A 137 3.79 -10.13 2.37
N GLY A 138 4.41 -9.60 1.31
CA GLY A 138 4.28 -10.10 -0.05
C GLY A 138 4.00 -9.01 -1.05
N ASP A 139 3.79 -9.43 -2.29
CA ASP A 139 3.47 -8.50 -3.37
C ASP A 139 1.96 -8.49 -3.62
N ILE A 140 1.38 -7.31 -3.75
CA ILE A 140 -0.04 -7.12 -4.01
C ILE A 140 -0.17 -6.38 -5.34
N ASN A 141 -0.93 -6.97 -6.24
CA ASN A 141 -1.19 -6.41 -7.56
C ASN A 141 -2.70 -6.33 -7.81
N ILE A 142 -3.22 -5.13 -7.96
CA ILE A 142 -4.63 -4.87 -8.20
C ILE A 142 -4.75 -4.14 -9.55
N SER A 143 -5.36 -4.78 -10.55
CA SER A 143 -5.54 -4.17 -11.88
C SER A 143 -6.56 -3.04 -11.86
N ALA A 144 -7.71 -3.27 -11.24
CA ALA A 144 -8.72 -2.25 -11.04
C ALA A 144 -9.55 -2.54 -9.79
N LEU A 145 -9.92 -1.48 -9.09
CA LEU A 145 -10.79 -1.55 -7.92
C LEU A 145 -11.74 -0.36 -7.88
N VAL A 146 -13.04 -0.65 -7.82
CA VAL A 146 -14.08 0.35 -7.61
C VAL A 146 -14.81 0.00 -6.33
N ALA A 147 -14.85 0.93 -5.36
CA ALA A 147 -15.50 0.70 -4.09
C ALA A 147 -16.07 1.98 -3.48
N ASN A 148 -17.07 1.83 -2.60
CA ASN A 148 -17.50 2.96 -1.78
C ASN A 148 -16.46 3.23 -0.68
N LYS A 149 -15.97 2.17 -0.03
CA LYS A 149 -15.03 2.26 1.09
C LYS A 149 -13.86 1.30 0.91
N VAL A 150 -12.67 1.77 1.27
CA VAL A 150 -11.45 0.98 1.23
C VAL A 150 -10.73 1.09 2.57
N SER A 151 -10.22 -0.03 3.09
CA SER A 151 -9.35 -0.07 4.26
C SER A 151 -8.23 -1.07 4.00
N PHE A 152 -7.01 -0.57 3.83
CA PHE A 152 -5.84 -1.37 3.51
C PHE A 152 -4.77 -1.23 4.59
N ASP A 153 -4.30 -2.35 5.13
CA ASP A 153 -3.12 -2.43 5.99
C ASP A 153 -2.05 -3.29 5.31
N PHE A 154 -0.98 -2.64 4.86
CA PHE A 154 0.11 -3.28 4.14
C PHE A 154 1.38 -3.28 5.00
N GLY A 155 1.81 -4.44 5.47
CA GLY A 155 3.01 -4.59 6.28
C GLY A 155 4.29 -4.37 5.49
N ALA A 156 4.80 -5.40 4.79
CA ALA A 156 6.05 -5.30 4.05
C ALA A 156 5.99 -5.94 2.67
N GLY A 157 6.43 -5.22 1.63
CA GLY A 157 6.43 -5.71 0.25
C GLY A 157 6.19 -4.62 -0.78
N LYS A 158 5.69 -5.04 -1.93
CA LYS A 158 5.32 -4.13 -3.02
C LYS A 158 3.82 -4.18 -3.25
N VAL A 159 3.19 -3.01 -3.22
CA VAL A 159 1.78 -2.84 -3.58
C VAL A 159 1.71 -2.04 -4.88
N SER A 160 0.99 -2.57 -5.86
CA SER A 160 0.71 -1.92 -7.13
C SER A 160 -0.78 -1.97 -7.40
N ILE A 161 -1.40 -0.81 -7.53
CA ILE A 161 -2.81 -0.65 -7.89
C ILE A 161 -2.83 0.16 -9.18
N ASP A 162 -3.23 -0.47 -10.30
CA ASP A 162 -3.17 0.22 -11.58
C ASP A 162 -4.28 1.27 -11.69
N HIS A 163 -5.51 0.93 -11.24
CA HIS A 163 -6.63 1.86 -11.19
C HIS A 163 -7.47 1.69 -9.92
N ILE A 164 -7.85 2.81 -9.28
CA ILE A 164 -8.70 2.80 -8.08
C ILE A 164 -9.76 3.91 -8.11
N GLU A 165 -11.01 3.56 -7.84
CA GLU A 165 -12.08 4.52 -7.61
C GLU A 165 -12.70 4.32 -6.23
N VAL A 166 -12.62 5.35 -5.36
CA VAL A 166 -13.25 5.34 -4.05
C VAL A 166 -14.20 6.51 -3.90
N THR A 167 -15.48 6.21 -3.65
CA THR A 167 -16.55 7.22 -3.70
C THR A 167 -16.95 7.78 -2.34
N ASP A 168 -16.49 7.20 -1.22
CA ASP A 168 -16.81 7.68 0.14
C ASP A 168 -15.54 7.97 0.95
N TRP A 169 -14.74 6.95 1.31
CA TRP A 169 -13.46 7.14 1.99
C TRP A 169 -12.48 5.97 1.76
N ALA A 170 -11.21 6.29 1.84
CA ALA A 170 -10.10 5.33 1.82
C ALA A 170 -9.18 5.56 3.02
N ASP A 171 -8.80 4.48 3.68
CA ASP A 171 -7.85 4.40 4.77
C ASP A 171 -6.76 3.41 4.37
N ILE A 172 -5.52 3.89 4.21
CA ILE A 172 -4.42 3.10 3.64
C ILE A 172 -3.19 3.26 4.53
N ASP A 173 -2.86 2.20 5.26
CA ASP A 173 -1.66 2.11 6.06
C ASP A 173 -0.57 1.31 5.33
N THR A 174 0.67 1.80 5.34
CA THR A 174 1.81 1.08 4.77
C THR A 174 2.96 0.95 5.76
N GLY A 175 3.52 -0.25 5.87
CA GLY A 175 4.68 -0.52 6.70
C GLY A 175 6.00 -0.23 5.98
N ALA A 176 6.59 -1.22 5.31
CA ALA A 176 7.89 -1.07 4.66
C ALA A 176 7.90 -1.61 3.22
N GLY A 177 8.27 -0.78 2.26
CA GLY A 177 8.36 -1.22 0.86
C GLY A 177 7.98 -0.18 -0.17
N MET A 178 7.13 -0.55 -1.10
CA MET A 178 6.69 0.35 -2.16
C MET A 178 5.16 0.32 -2.28
N LEU A 179 4.56 1.49 -2.32
CA LEU A 179 3.17 1.69 -2.75
C LEU A 179 3.16 2.45 -4.09
N ALA A 180 2.47 1.91 -5.08
CA ALA A 180 2.24 2.56 -6.35
C ALA A 180 0.74 2.52 -6.69
N ILE A 181 0.12 3.67 -6.83
CA ILE A 181 -1.23 3.85 -7.36
C ILE A 181 -1.10 4.59 -8.69
N GLY A 182 -1.52 3.93 -9.78
CA GLY A 182 -1.24 4.37 -11.15
C GLY A 182 -2.24 5.36 -11.72
N ASP A 183 -3.50 5.26 -11.29
CA ASP A 183 -4.58 6.13 -11.79
C ASP A 183 -5.82 6.03 -10.90
N GLY A 184 -6.74 7.00 -11.01
CA GLY A 184 -8.08 6.92 -10.44
C GLY A 184 -8.54 8.15 -9.67
N SER A 185 -9.57 7.95 -8.84
CA SER A 185 -10.14 8.99 -7.99
C SER A 185 -10.41 8.46 -6.58
N ILE A 186 -9.94 9.17 -5.58
CA ILE A 186 -10.09 8.77 -4.18
C ILE A 186 -10.72 9.92 -3.40
N LYS A 187 -11.86 9.65 -2.80
CA LYS A 187 -12.54 10.61 -1.94
C LYS A 187 -12.18 10.36 -0.49
N ASN A 188 -11.83 11.44 0.22
CA ASN A 188 -11.51 11.45 1.63
C ASN A 188 -10.46 10.39 1.99
N LEU A 189 -9.23 10.56 1.46
CA LEU A 189 -8.10 9.67 1.70
C LEU A 189 -7.45 9.97 3.04
N ASP A 190 -7.24 8.94 3.85
CA ASP A 190 -6.30 8.89 4.96
C ASP A 190 -5.17 7.94 4.57
N LEU A 191 -3.92 8.44 4.52
CA LEU A 191 -2.77 7.69 4.00
C LEU A 191 -1.59 7.79 4.95
N ASP A 192 -1.32 6.71 5.69
CA ASP A 192 -0.18 6.60 6.58
C ASP A 192 0.97 5.82 5.91
N LEU A 193 2.08 6.52 5.69
CA LEU A 193 3.26 5.95 5.03
C LEU A 193 4.35 5.59 6.04
N GLY A 194 4.77 4.34 6.03
CA GLY A 194 5.88 3.87 6.84
C GLY A 194 7.25 4.17 6.24
N VAL A 195 7.97 3.16 5.76
CA VAL A 195 9.34 3.32 5.23
C VAL A 195 9.44 2.80 3.81
N GLY A 196 9.78 3.67 2.86
CA GLY A 196 9.97 3.24 1.48
C GLY A 196 9.72 4.29 0.42
N LYS A 197 9.15 3.83 -0.71
CA LYS A 197 8.79 4.72 -1.81
C LYS A 197 7.29 4.64 -2.06
N THR A 198 6.65 5.81 -2.13
CA THR A 198 5.24 5.94 -2.55
C THR A 198 5.15 6.72 -3.84
N VAL A 199 4.36 6.22 -4.78
CA VAL A 199 3.92 6.95 -5.97
C VAL A 199 2.40 6.88 -5.99
N LEU A 200 1.75 8.02 -5.82
CA LEU A 200 0.30 8.15 -5.89
C LEU A 200 -0.07 9.05 -7.07
N LYS A 201 -0.74 8.48 -8.05
CA LYS A 201 -1.34 9.24 -9.15
C LYS A 201 -2.85 9.06 -9.09
N ALA A 202 -3.57 10.09 -8.65
CA ALA A 202 -5.03 10.06 -8.54
C ALA A 202 -5.61 11.48 -8.40
N SER A 203 -6.90 11.61 -8.70
CA SER A 203 -7.69 12.75 -8.26
C SER A 203 -8.07 12.54 -6.78
N LEU A 204 -7.67 13.47 -5.91
CA LEU A 204 -8.05 13.46 -4.50
C LEU A 204 -9.23 14.41 -4.29
N VAL A 205 -10.37 13.85 -3.90
CA VAL A 205 -11.63 14.59 -3.78
C VAL A 205 -12.01 14.76 -2.31
N GLY A 206 -12.42 15.97 -1.93
CA GLY A 206 -12.82 16.27 -0.56
C GLY A 206 -11.63 16.59 0.34
N ARG A 207 -11.51 15.89 1.47
CA ARG A 207 -10.39 16.07 2.40
C ARG A 207 -9.51 14.84 2.40
N SER A 208 -8.23 15.04 2.18
CA SER A 208 -7.22 13.99 2.27
C SER A 208 -6.14 14.39 3.28
N ASP A 209 -5.75 13.43 4.12
CA ASP A 209 -4.67 13.57 5.09
C ASP A 209 -3.58 12.54 4.70
N ILE A 210 -2.32 12.98 4.57
CA ILE A 210 -1.19 12.15 4.13
C ILE A 210 -0.04 12.32 5.10
N ASP A 211 0.21 11.30 5.91
CA ASP A 211 1.32 11.26 6.85
C ASP A 211 2.51 10.51 6.24
N CYS A 212 3.59 11.26 5.94
CA CYS A 212 4.78 10.70 5.32
C CYS A 212 5.78 10.20 6.36
N GLY A 213 6.13 8.92 6.30
CA GLY A 213 7.14 8.31 7.16
C GLY A 213 8.58 8.60 6.72
N VAL A 214 9.34 7.58 6.34
CA VAL A 214 10.74 7.71 5.91
C VAL A 214 10.92 7.24 4.47
N GLY A 215 11.32 8.14 3.58
CA GLY A 215 11.57 7.75 2.19
C GLY A 215 11.27 8.82 1.16
N ALA A 216 10.73 8.39 0.02
CA ALA A 216 10.37 9.27 -1.08
C ALA A 216 8.88 9.12 -1.40
N THR A 217 8.17 10.24 -1.40
CA THR A 217 6.75 10.31 -1.76
C THR A 217 6.58 11.18 -3.00
N GLU A 218 5.96 10.64 -4.03
CA GLU A 218 5.66 11.29 -5.29
C GLU A 218 4.14 11.33 -5.44
N LEU A 219 3.56 12.53 -5.37
CA LEU A 219 2.13 12.76 -5.51
C LEU A 219 1.85 13.44 -6.85
N LYS A 220 1.15 12.74 -7.74
CA LYS A 220 0.68 13.27 -9.02
C LYS A 220 -0.83 13.49 -8.93
N LEU A 221 -1.22 14.69 -8.61
CA LEU A 221 -2.62 15.05 -8.42
C LEU A 221 -3.27 15.29 -9.78
N LEU A 222 -4.26 14.45 -10.11
CA LEU A 222 -5.03 14.61 -11.34
C LEU A 222 -6.04 15.74 -11.19
N GLY A 223 -6.11 16.61 -12.22
CA GLY A 223 -6.96 17.79 -12.27
C GLY A 223 -6.20 19.10 -12.25
N ASN A 224 -6.93 20.22 -12.25
CA ASN A 224 -6.30 21.53 -12.25
C ASN A 224 -5.78 21.90 -10.87
N ARG A 225 -4.66 22.61 -10.83
CA ARG A 225 -4.09 23.10 -9.58
C ARG A 225 -5.07 23.96 -8.76
N GLU A 226 -5.93 24.71 -9.44
CA GLU A 226 -6.93 25.56 -8.81
C GLU A 226 -8.01 24.78 -8.06
N ASP A 227 -8.19 23.49 -8.35
CA ASP A 227 -9.15 22.62 -7.66
C ASP A 227 -8.67 22.19 -6.27
N TYR A 228 -7.37 22.44 -5.96
CA TYR A 228 -6.74 21.98 -4.74
C TYR A 228 -6.32 23.10 -3.78
N THR A 229 -6.39 22.76 -2.49
CA THR A 229 -5.71 23.47 -1.39
C THR A 229 -4.74 22.49 -0.73
N LEU A 230 -3.44 22.74 -0.87
CA LEU A 230 -2.41 21.95 -0.20
C LEU A 230 -2.01 22.64 1.11
N ILE A 231 -2.06 21.91 2.21
CA ILE A 231 -1.57 22.34 3.53
C ILE A 231 -0.38 21.44 3.86
N VAL A 232 0.82 22.01 3.80
CA VAL A 232 2.06 21.25 3.89
C VAL A 232 2.79 21.59 5.18
N ASN A 233 3.05 20.60 6.01
CA ASN A 233 3.90 20.69 7.18
C ASN A 233 5.22 19.98 6.87
N SER A 234 6.32 20.73 6.84
CA SER A 234 7.61 20.15 6.47
C SER A 234 8.23 19.34 7.62
N GLY A 235 8.62 18.10 7.31
CA GLY A 235 9.44 17.26 8.16
C GLY A 235 10.94 17.55 8.02
N ILE A 236 11.74 16.48 7.91
CA ILE A 236 13.19 16.57 7.69
C ILE A 236 13.49 16.13 6.25
N GLY A 237 13.72 17.08 5.36
CA GLY A 237 13.98 16.77 3.96
C GLY A 237 13.60 17.92 3.03
N SER A 238 13.16 17.55 1.83
CA SER A 238 12.74 18.50 0.81
C SER A 238 11.30 18.24 0.38
N ILE A 239 10.55 19.32 0.18
CA ILE A 239 9.24 19.27 -0.45
C ILE A 239 9.29 20.16 -1.68
N SER A 240 8.87 19.64 -2.83
CA SER A 240 8.68 20.41 -4.05
C SER A 240 7.23 20.34 -4.54
N ILE A 241 6.76 21.45 -5.12
CA ILE A 241 5.43 21.56 -5.74
C ILE A 241 5.64 22.14 -7.12
N ASP A 242 5.36 21.39 -8.18
CA ASP A 242 5.66 21.71 -9.58
C ASP A 242 7.11 22.16 -9.80
N GLY A 243 8.05 21.54 -9.06
CA GLY A 243 9.49 21.85 -9.12
C GLY A 243 9.95 23.01 -8.25
N ASP A 244 9.07 23.77 -7.63
CA ASP A 244 9.39 24.83 -6.70
C ASP A 244 9.50 24.30 -5.26
N TYR A 245 10.60 24.58 -4.58
CA TYR A 245 10.79 24.12 -3.20
C TYR A 245 9.91 24.87 -2.21
N ALA A 246 9.13 24.14 -1.44
CA ALA A 246 8.38 24.65 -0.31
C ALA A 246 9.26 24.75 0.93
N ASN A 247 9.22 25.92 1.60
CA ASN A 247 9.99 26.17 2.82
C ASN A 247 9.06 26.28 4.03
N GLY A 248 9.26 25.38 5.00
CA GLY A 248 8.48 25.38 6.24
C GLY A 248 7.01 24.99 6.02
N ASN A 249 6.18 25.31 7.02
CA ASN A 249 4.74 25.04 6.93
C ASN A 249 4.09 26.10 6.03
N SER A 250 3.37 25.63 5.03
CA SER A 250 2.83 26.49 3.98
C SER A 250 1.47 25.99 3.49
N THR A 251 0.64 26.94 3.03
CA THR A 251 -0.63 26.62 2.36
C THR A 251 -0.57 27.15 0.93
N PHE A 252 -0.94 26.32 -0.03
CA PHE A 252 -0.94 26.63 -1.45
C PHE A 252 -2.32 26.37 -2.04
N GLY A 253 -2.80 27.31 -2.87
CA GLY A 253 -4.09 27.22 -3.50
C GLY A 253 -5.26 27.56 -2.58
N ASN A 254 -6.47 27.47 -3.13
CA ASN A 254 -7.75 27.76 -2.45
C ASN A 254 -8.90 26.93 -3.04
N GLY A 255 -8.58 25.81 -3.65
CA GLY A 255 -9.56 24.87 -4.21
C GLY A 255 -10.37 24.11 -3.16
N ALA A 256 -11.41 23.45 -3.61
CA ALA A 256 -12.33 22.73 -2.72
C ALA A 256 -11.73 21.42 -2.19
N ASN A 257 -10.80 20.81 -2.91
CA ASN A 257 -10.13 19.58 -2.48
C ASN A 257 -8.96 19.94 -1.59
N VAL A 258 -9.04 19.57 -0.31
CA VAL A 258 -8.02 19.91 0.70
C VAL A 258 -7.13 18.70 0.92
N VAL A 259 -5.82 18.86 0.68
CA VAL A 259 -4.82 17.82 0.94
C VAL A 259 -3.86 18.34 2.01
N ASN A 260 -3.92 17.73 3.19
CA ASN A 260 -2.96 17.95 4.26
C ASN A 260 -1.80 16.96 4.09
N ILE A 261 -0.57 17.44 4.19
CA ILE A 261 0.62 16.64 4.01
C ILE A 261 1.55 16.90 5.17
N ASP A 262 1.71 15.90 6.04
CA ASP A 262 2.66 15.91 7.13
C ASP A 262 3.95 15.21 6.71
N GLY A 263 5.02 16.00 6.54
CA GLY A 263 6.30 15.51 6.06
C GLY A 263 7.09 14.77 7.12
N GLY A 264 7.50 13.54 6.81
CA GLY A 264 8.39 12.72 7.62
C GLY A 264 9.87 13.02 7.40
N VAL A 265 10.66 12.01 7.04
CA VAL A 265 12.09 12.11 6.72
C VAL A 265 12.35 11.68 5.28
N GLY A 266 12.70 12.61 4.39
CA GLY A 266 12.97 12.28 2.98
C GLY A 266 12.56 13.36 2.00
N SER A 267 12.03 12.95 0.84
CA SER A 267 11.59 13.88 -0.19
C SER A 267 10.11 13.68 -0.51
N ILE A 268 9.41 14.79 -0.70
CA ILE A 268 8.03 14.80 -1.19
C ILE A 268 8.02 15.66 -2.45
N ASP A 269 7.55 15.08 -3.55
CA ASP A 269 7.39 15.74 -4.84
C ASP A 269 5.93 15.73 -5.25
N ILE A 270 5.35 16.91 -5.44
CA ILE A 270 3.93 17.10 -5.75
C ILE A 270 3.82 17.74 -7.11
N THR A 271 3.12 17.12 -8.02
CA THR A 271 2.85 17.64 -9.36
C THR A 271 1.37 17.58 -9.68
N PHE A 272 0.90 18.47 -10.55
CA PHE A 272 -0.46 18.44 -11.07
C PHE A 272 -0.44 17.98 -12.53
N GLU A 273 -1.29 16.99 -12.83
CA GLU A 273 -1.45 16.48 -14.18
C GLU A 273 -2.91 16.71 -14.64
N ASN A 274 -3.08 17.44 -15.71
CA ASN A 274 -4.40 17.57 -16.36
C ASN A 274 -4.68 16.27 -17.13
N ASP A 275 -5.91 15.78 -17.05
CA ASP A 275 -6.41 14.67 -17.87
C ASP A 275 -6.36 14.97 -19.37
#